data_cf213b5f76db8818bbbbbc7d2bc07375
#
_entry.id   cf213b5f76db8818bbbbbc7d2bc07375
#
_cell.length_a   1.000
_cell.length_b   1.000
_cell.length_c   1.000
_cell.angle_alpha   90.00
_cell.angle_beta   90.00
_cell.angle_gamma   90.00
#
_symmetry.space_group_name_H-M   'P 1'
#
loop_
_entity.id
_entity.type
_entity.pdbx_description
1 polymer ?
#
loop_
_entity_poly.entity_id
_entity_poly.type
_entity_poly.pdbx_seq_one_letter_code
_entity_poly.pdbx_strand_id
1 'polypeptide(L)'
;ESGSGKSTLLNTLAGHLTPDRGAVRFDTRADGLRDTVTMSEPERRMLSRTDWAFVHQHARDGLRMNVSAGGNVGERLMAVGARHYGDIRASATDWLGRVEINEDRIDDRPSAFSGGMQQRLQIARNLVTGPRLVFMDEPTGGLDVSVQARLLDLLRGLVREMGLSAIIVTHDLAVVRLLADRLMVMKDGHVVETGLTDQVLDDPQHGYTQLLVSSVLQV
;
A
#
# COMPACT_ATOMS: atom_id res chain seq x y z
N GLU A 1 8.60 2.65 16.58
CA GLU A 1 9.83 1.83 16.70
C GLU A 1 9.69 0.52 15.92
N SER A 2 10.83 -0.03 15.53
CA SER A 2 10.87 -1.39 14.96
C SER A 2 10.41 -2.40 16.03
N GLY A 3 9.68 -3.44 15.63
CA GLY A 3 9.21 -4.46 16.56
C GLY A 3 7.90 -4.16 17.30
N SER A 4 7.27 -3.00 17.12
CA SER A 4 6.00 -2.66 17.80
C SER A 4 4.76 -3.38 17.23
N GLY A 5 4.91 -4.30 16.27
CA GLY A 5 3.82 -5.12 15.73
C GLY A 5 3.05 -4.50 14.54
N LYS A 6 3.45 -3.36 14.00
CA LYS A 6 2.75 -2.67 12.90
C LYS A 6 2.60 -3.53 11.64
N SER A 7 3.71 -4.07 11.14
CA SER A 7 3.69 -4.93 9.93
C SER A 7 2.96 -6.23 10.20
N THR A 8 3.01 -6.77 11.43
CA THR A 8 2.22 -7.96 11.82
C THR A 8 0.73 -7.65 11.75
N LEU A 9 0.29 -6.52 12.30
CA LEU A 9 -1.10 -6.06 12.21
C LEU A 9 -1.52 -5.85 10.75
N LEU A 10 -0.71 -5.15 9.95
CA LEU A 10 -0.99 -4.90 8.53
C LEU A 10 -1.16 -6.22 7.77
N ASN A 11 -0.25 -7.18 7.95
CA ASN A 11 -0.32 -8.49 7.29
C ASN A 11 -1.53 -9.31 7.78
N THR A 12 -1.93 -9.16 9.03
CA THR A 12 -3.16 -9.80 9.56
C THR A 12 -4.39 -9.20 8.90
N LEU A 13 -4.47 -7.87 8.80
CA LEU A 13 -5.59 -7.17 8.13
C LEU A 13 -5.66 -7.54 6.63
N ALA A 14 -4.52 -7.68 5.96
CA ALA A 14 -4.43 -8.09 4.57
C ALA A 14 -4.66 -9.59 4.32
N GLY A 15 -4.90 -10.37 5.39
CA GLY A 15 -5.14 -11.82 5.29
C GLY A 15 -3.90 -12.67 5.00
N HIS A 16 -2.69 -12.10 5.12
CA HIS A 16 -1.42 -12.83 4.98
C HIS A 16 -1.07 -13.63 6.24
N LEU A 17 -1.56 -13.19 7.41
CA LEU A 17 -1.44 -13.88 8.69
C LEU A 17 -2.84 -14.14 9.25
N THR A 18 -3.02 -15.31 9.85
CA THR A 18 -4.26 -15.64 10.56
C THR A 18 -4.10 -15.28 12.03
N PRO A 19 -4.99 -14.45 12.62
CA PRO A 19 -4.93 -14.12 14.04
C PRO A 19 -5.39 -15.32 14.89
N ASP A 20 -4.81 -15.48 16.08
CA ASP A 20 -5.25 -16.49 17.04
C ASP A 20 -6.65 -16.21 17.58
N ARG A 21 -7.02 -14.93 17.69
CA ARG A 21 -8.32 -14.47 18.19
C ARG A 21 -8.72 -13.16 17.51
N GLY A 22 -10.02 -12.91 17.47
CA GLY A 22 -10.59 -11.68 16.92
C GLY A 22 -11.20 -11.89 15.55
N ALA A 23 -11.60 -10.80 14.91
CA ALA A 23 -12.25 -10.76 13.60
C ALA A 23 -11.73 -9.59 12.79
N VAL A 24 -11.62 -9.76 11.47
CA VAL A 24 -11.31 -8.69 10.51
C VAL A 24 -12.51 -8.55 9.58
N ARG A 25 -13.25 -7.46 9.73
CA ARG A 25 -14.48 -7.25 8.95
C ARG A 25 -14.24 -6.29 7.81
N PHE A 26 -14.62 -6.70 6.62
CA PHE A 26 -14.52 -5.91 5.39
C PHE A 26 -15.83 -5.97 4.61
N ASP A 27 -16.24 -4.83 4.08
CA ASP A 27 -17.43 -4.73 3.22
C ASP A 27 -17.03 -5.08 1.78
N THR A 28 -17.28 -6.33 1.38
CA THR A 28 -16.91 -6.84 0.05
C THR A 28 -17.91 -6.35 -1.01
N ARG A 29 -17.47 -6.28 -2.26
CA ARG A 29 -18.35 -5.91 -3.39
C ARG A 29 -19.48 -6.91 -3.63
N ALA A 30 -19.19 -8.20 -3.37
CA ALA A 30 -20.11 -9.27 -3.70
C ALA A 30 -21.14 -9.53 -2.59
N ASP A 31 -20.69 -9.59 -1.32
CA ASP A 31 -21.47 -10.18 -0.23
C ASP A 31 -21.67 -9.23 0.96
N GLY A 32 -21.31 -7.95 0.82
CA GLY A 32 -21.40 -6.98 1.92
C GLY A 32 -20.37 -7.26 3.03
N LEU A 33 -20.71 -6.91 4.26
CA LEU A 33 -19.80 -7.01 5.41
C LEU A 33 -19.54 -8.47 5.79
N ARG A 34 -18.29 -8.90 5.63
CA ARG A 34 -17.82 -10.28 5.90
C ARG A 34 -16.64 -10.26 6.87
N ASP A 35 -16.51 -11.31 7.67
CA ASP A 35 -15.29 -11.57 8.45
C ASP A 35 -14.29 -12.32 7.56
N THR A 36 -13.21 -11.64 7.21
CA THR A 36 -12.19 -12.18 6.29
C THR A 36 -11.33 -13.28 6.91
N VAL A 37 -11.31 -13.39 8.25
CA VAL A 37 -10.60 -14.47 8.97
C VAL A 37 -11.26 -15.83 8.71
N THR A 38 -12.60 -15.85 8.62
CA THR A 38 -13.38 -17.07 8.39
C THR A 38 -13.57 -17.44 6.93
N MET A 39 -13.13 -16.57 6.00
CA MET A 39 -13.19 -16.85 4.57
C MET A 39 -12.30 -18.01 4.17
N SER A 40 -12.75 -18.80 3.21
CA SER A 40 -11.94 -19.80 2.55
C SER A 40 -10.76 -19.15 1.78
N GLU A 41 -9.72 -19.94 1.51
CA GLU A 41 -8.57 -19.45 0.76
C GLU A 41 -8.94 -18.93 -0.65
N PRO A 42 -9.83 -19.58 -1.44
CA PRO A 42 -10.28 -19.03 -2.72
C PRO A 42 -10.98 -17.66 -2.59
N GLU A 43 -11.81 -17.45 -1.56
CA GLU A 43 -12.49 -16.18 -1.31
C GLU A 43 -11.45 -15.08 -0.97
N ARG A 44 -10.49 -15.35 -0.08
CA ARG A 44 -9.41 -14.40 0.24
C ARG A 44 -8.54 -14.07 -0.98
N ARG A 45 -8.22 -15.07 -1.82
CA ARG A 45 -7.52 -14.83 -3.10
C ARG A 45 -8.33 -13.94 -4.04
N MET A 46 -9.65 -14.10 -4.06
CA MET A 46 -10.51 -13.22 -4.87
C MET A 46 -10.44 -11.79 -4.36
N LEU A 47 -10.60 -11.55 -3.04
CA LEU A 47 -10.44 -10.22 -2.44
C LEU A 47 -9.11 -9.57 -2.80
N SER A 48 -8.00 -10.30 -2.69
CA SER A 48 -6.66 -9.78 -3.03
C SER A 48 -6.45 -9.48 -4.52
N ARG A 49 -7.36 -9.95 -5.39
CA ARG A 49 -7.33 -9.66 -6.83
C ARG A 49 -8.25 -8.50 -7.21
N THR A 50 -9.37 -8.32 -6.51
CA THR A 50 -10.44 -7.40 -6.88
C THR A 50 -10.55 -6.18 -5.96
N ASP A 51 -10.60 -6.40 -4.64
CA ASP A 51 -10.91 -5.36 -3.66
C ASP A 51 -9.67 -4.83 -2.93
N TRP A 52 -8.62 -5.64 -2.83
CA TRP A 52 -7.43 -5.33 -2.07
C TRP A 52 -6.18 -5.21 -2.94
N ALA A 53 -5.29 -4.32 -2.51
CA ALA A 53 -3.93 -4.23 -3.03
C ALA A 53 -2.94 -4.23 -1.87
N PHE A 54 -1.74 -4.76 -2.09
CA PHE A 54 -0.67 -4.75 -1.10
C PHE A 54 0.62 -4.23 -1.72
N VAL A 55 1.14 -3.13 -1.18
CA VAL A 55 2.41 -2.52 -1.57
C VAL A 55 3.46 -2.86 -0.53
N HIS A 56 4.43 -3.67 -0.92
CA HIS A 56 5.53 -4.10 -0.06
C HIS A 56 6.57 -3.00 0.12
N GLN A 57 7.28 -3.01 1.22
CA GLN A 57 8.39 -2.14 1.51
C GLN A 57 9.47 -2.23 0.43
N HIS A 58 9.86 -3.46 0.05
CA HIS A 58 10.77 -3.68 -1.06
C HIS A 58 9.98 -4.01 -2.32
N ALA A 59 10.10 -3.18 -3.35
CA ALA A 59 9.38 -3.37 -4.61
C ALA A 59 9.62 -4.76 -5.24
N ARG A 60 10.79 -5.35 -5.01
CA ARG A 60 11.15 -6.68 -5.52
C ARG A 60 10.24 -7.80 -5.01
N ASP A 61 9.68 -7.65 -3.82
CA ASP A 61 8.78 -8.65 -3.22
C ASP A 61 7.40 -8.63 -3.90
N GLY A 62 7.02 -7.49 -4.49
CA GLY A 62 5.77 -7.30 -5.21
C GLY A 62 5.88 -7.40 -6.73
N LEU A 63 7.10 -7.51 -7.30
CA LEU A 63 7.34 -7.50 -8.74
C LEU A 63 7.95 -8.80 -9.25
N ARG A 64 7.57 -9.19 -10.46
CA ARG A 64 8.25 -10.23 -11.20
C ARG A 64 9.43 -9.64 -11.98
N MET A 65 10.62 -9.72 -11.41
CA MET A 65 11.82 -9.05 -11.92
C MET A 65 12.24 -9.49 -13.34
N ASN A 66 11.84 -10.68 -13.78
CA ASN A 66 12.14 -11.23 -15.11
C ASN A 66 11.03 -11.00 -16.15
N VAL A 67 9.90 -10.39 -15.76
CA VAL A 67 8.77 -10.04 -16.61
C VAL A 67 8.82 -8.55 -16.89
N SER A 68 8.43 -8.12 -18.11
CA SER A 68 8.42 -6.70 -18.48
C SER A 68 7.51 -5.87 -17.57
N ALA A 69 7.68 -4.54 -17.56
CA ALA A 69 6.84 -3.62 -16.80
C ALA A 69 5.37 -3.79 -17.19
N GLY A 70 5.06 -3.78 -18.49
CA GLY A 70 3.71 -4.02 -19.00
C GLY A 70 3.16 -5.40 -18.62
N GLY A 71 4.02 -6.42 -18.61
CA GLY A 71 3.66 -7.77 -18.17
C GLY A 71 3.34 -7.84 -16.67
N ASN A 72 4.07 -7.11 -15.84
CA ASN A 72 3.79 -7.00 -14.41
C ASN A 72 2.41 -6.38 -14.13
N VAL A 73 2.05 -5.31 -14.83
CA VAL A 73 0.74 -4.67 -14.71
C VAL A 73 -0.35 -5.55 -15.31
N GLY A 74 -0.13 -6.06 -16.54
CA GLY A 74 -1.11 -6.87 -17.28
C GLY A 74 -1.48 -8.19 -16.59
N GLU A 75 -0.56 -8.80 -15.83
CA GLU A 75 -0.84 -10.01 -15.07
C GLU A 75 -1.99 -9.81 -14.07
N ARG A 76 -2.10 -8.65 -13.45
CA ARG A 76 -3.19 -8.33 -12.53
C ARG A 76 -4.53 -8.25 -13.26
N LEU A 77 -4.56 -7.64 -14.44
CA LEU A 77 -5.75 -7.57 -15.28
C LEU A 77 -6.19 -8.97 -15.74
N MET A 78 -5.24 -9.81 -16.16
CA MET A 78 -5.53 -11.21 -16.52
C MET A 78 -6.10 -11.99 -15.34
N ALA A 79 -5.63 -11.74 -14.13
CA ALA A 79 -6.10 -12.41 -12.92
C ALA A 79 -7.57 -12.08 -12.56
N VAL A 80 -8.09 -10.93 -13.04
CA VAL A 80 -9.50 -10.53 -12.87
C VAL A 80 -10.33 -10.75 -14.16
N GLY A 81 -9.80 -11.46 -15.14
CA GLY A 81 -10.58 -11.92 -16.28
C GLY A 81 -10.29 -11.23 -17.63
N ALA A 82 -9.43 -10.22 -17.69
CA ALA A 82 -9.03 -9.63 -18.96
C ALA A 82 -8.33 -10.67 -19.85
N ARG A 83 -8.67 -10.69 -21.15
CA ARG A 83 -8.12 -11.69 -22.11
C ARG A 83 -7.60 -11.05 -23.39
N HIS A 84 -8.06 -9.87 -23.76
CA HIS A 84 -7.63 -9.20 -25.00
C HIS A 84 -6.29 -8.50 -24.79
N TYR A 85 -5.26 -8.95 -25.51
CA TYR A 85 -3.89 -8.44 -25.33
C TYR A 85 -3.76 -6.93 -25.55
N GLY A 86 -4.44 -6.40 -26.60
CA GLY A 86 -4.39 -4.97 -26.92
C GLY A 86 -4.90 -4.10 -25.76
N ASP A 87 -6.02 -4.49 -25.15
CA ASP A 87 -6.63 -3.74 -24.03
C ASP A 87 -5.75 -3.82 -22.79
N ILE A 88 -5.18 -5.01 -22.51
CA ILE A 88 -4.26 -5.21 -21.39
C ILE A 88 -3.02 -4.32 -21.56
N ARG A 89 -2.45 -4.30 -22.79
CA ARG A 89 -1.26 -3.48 -23.07
C ARG A 89 -1.59 -1.98 -22.98
N ALA A 90 -2.71 -1.55 -23.56
CA ALA A 90 -3.15 -0.15 -23.48
C ALA A 90 -3.34 0.30 -22.00
N SER A 91 -4.03 -0.51 -21.19
CA SER A 91 -4.18 -0.24 -19.75
C SER A 91 -2.84 -0.21 -19.02
N ALA A 92 -1.91 -1.10 -19.35
CA ALA A 92 -0.58 -1.10 -18.75
C ALA A 92 0.21 0.15 -19.13
N THR A 93 0.12 0.61 -20.39
CA THR A 93 0.76 1.85 -20.87
C THR A 93 0.20 3.07 -20.10
N ASP A 94 -1.12 3.20 -20.02
CA ASP A 94 -1.78 4.26 -19.25
C ASP A 94 -1.30 4.30 -17.79
N TRP A 95 -1.24 3.14 -17.14
CA TRP A 95 -0.78 3.05 -15.76
C TRP A 95 0.71 3.37 -15.58
N LEU A 96 1.57 3.09 -16.55
CA LEU A 96 2.96 3.55 -16.51
C LEU A 96 3.03 5.08 -16.54
N GLY A 97 2.24 5.73 -17.41
CA GLY A 97 2.13 7.18 -17.46
C GLY A 97 1.64 7.76 -16.13
N ARG A 98 0.57 7.18 -15.54
CA ARG A 98 0.00 7.62 -14.25
C ARG A 98 0.99 7.53 -13.09
N VAL A 99 1.92 6.61 -13.12
CA VAL A 99 3.00 6.49 -12.11
C VAL A 99 4.31 7.15 -12.55
N GLU A 100 4.26 8.03 -13.54
CA GLU A 100 5.40 8.80 -14.07
C GLU A 100 6.58 7.90 -14.53
N ILE A 101 6.28 6.77 -15.12
CA ILE A 101 7.24 5.94 -15.86
C ILE A 101 6.99 6.17 -17.34
N ASN A 102 8.06 6.49 -18.11
CA ASN A 102 7.95 6.66 -19.55
C ASN A 102 7.35 5.41 -20.19
N GLU A 103 6.30 5.59 -20.98
CA GLU A 103 5.52 4.53 -21.63
C GLU A 103 6.37 3.68 -22.59
N ASP A 104 7.41 4.25 -23.21
CA ASP A 104 8.36 3.53 -24.06
C ASP A 104 9.09 2.40 -23.33
N ARG A 105 9.09 2.44 -21.99
CA ARG A 105 9.72 1.44 -21.15
C ARG A 105 8.80 0.27 -20.76
N ILE A 106 7.65 0.15 -21.41
CA ILE A 106 6.66 -0.90 -21.13
C ILE A 106 7.22 -2.31 -21.28
N ASP A 107 8.18 -2.49 -22.18
CA ASP A 107 8.83 -3.79 -22.47
C ASP A 107 10.10 -4.01 -21.65
N ASP A 108 10.56 -2.98 -20.90
CA ASP A 108 11.72 -3.10 -20.01
C ASP A 108 11.40 -3.97 -18.79
N ARG A 109 12.41 -4.66 -18.28
CA ARG A 109 12.30 -5.42 -17.03
C ARG A 109 12.52 -4.52 -15.82
N PRO A 110 11.87 -4.81 -14.67
CA PRO A 110 12.08 -4.05 -13.44
C PRO A 110 13.54 -3.97 -12.98
N SER A 111 14.38 -4.95 -13.36
CA SER A 111 15.82 -4.94 -13.07
C SER A 111 16.58 -3.77 -13.73
N ALA A 112 16.02 -3.17 -14.79
CA ALA A 112 16.57 -1.99 -15.46
C ALA A 112 16.06 -0.66 -14.85
N PHE A 113 15.19 -0.72 -13.84
CA PHE A 113 14.59 0.45 -13.19
C PHE A 113 15.33 0.81 -11.90
N SER A 114 15.37 2.11 -11.58
CA SER A 114 15.81 2.57 -10.26
C SER A 114 14.86 2.08 -9.16
N GLY A 115 15.28 2.12 -7.89
CA GLY A 115 14.45 1.73 -6.76
C GLY A 115 13.10 2.47 -6.72
N GLY A 116 13.11 3.79 -6.93
CA GLY A 116 11.89 4.59 -7.01
C GLY A 116 10.99 4.21 -8.19
N MET A 117 11.57 3.89 -9.36
CA MET A 117 10.78 3.39 -10.50
C MET A 117 10.20 2.00 -10.24
N GLN A 118 10.94 1.12 -9.58
CA GLN A 118 10.41 -0.19 -9.17
C GLN A 118 9.23 -0.02 -8.21
N GLN A 119 9.32 0.90 -7.25
CA GLN A 119 8.24 1.19 -6.32
C GLN A 119 7.00 1.73 -7.03
N ARG A 120 7.18 2.67 -7.98
CA ARG A 120 6.10 3.20 -8.83
C ARG A 120 5.46 2.10 -9.68
N LEU A 121 6.26 1.21 -10.27
CA LEU A 121 5.73 0.06 -11.01
C LEU A 121 4.94 -0.89 -10.12
N GLN A 122 5.40 -1.14 -8.89
CA GLN A 122 4.65 -1.93 -7.92
C GLN A 122 3.28 -1.30 -7.61
N ILE A 123 3.22 0.02 -7.48
CA ILE A 123 1.96 0.75 -7.28
C ILE A 123 1.05 0.58 -8.49
N ALA A 124 1.53 0.81 -9.72
CA ALA A 124 0.76 0.62 -10.95
C ALA A 124 0.19 -0.79 -11.04
N ARG A 125 1.03 -1.81 -10.82
CA ARG A 125 0.63 -3.22 -10.79
C ARG A 125 -0.51 -3.48 -9.80
N ASN A 126 -0.46 -2.87 -8.62
CA ASN A 126 -1.44 -3.12 -7.57
C ASN A 126 -2.74 -2.34 -7.77
N LEU A 127 -2.69 -1.13 -8.33
CA LEU A 127 -3.85 -0.27 -8.47
C LEU A 127 -4.62 -0.45 -9.80
N VAL A 128 -4.04 -1.09 -10.81
CA VAL A 128 -4.66 -1.27 -12.13
C VAL A 128 -5.99 -2.01 -12.10
N THR A 129 -6.25 -2.85 -11.11
CA THR A 129 -7.52 -3.56 -10.93
C THR A 129 -8.61 -2.73 -10.25
N GLY A 130 -8.33 -1.47 -9.87
CA GLY A 130 -9.25 -0.59 -9.17
C GLY A 130 -9.67 -1.15 -7.79
N PRO A 131 -8.72 -1.48 -6.91
CA PRO A 131 -9.05 -1.97 -5.57
C PRO A 131 -9.82 -0.91 -4.78
N ARG A 132 -10.46 -1.29 -3.68
CA ARG A 132 -11.12 -0.37 -2.73
C ARG A 132 -10.25 -0.06 -1.52
N LEU A 133 -9.33 -0.96 -1.19
CA LEU A 133 -8.42 -0.83 -0.07
C LEU A 133 -7.00 -1.17 -0.49
N VAL A 134 -6.06 -0.31 -0.13
CA VAL A 134 -4.64 -0.58 -0.32
C VAL A 134 -3.92 -0.62 1.02
N PHE A 135 -3.16 -1.70 1.24
CA PHE A 135 -2.24 -1.87 2.36
C PHE A 135 -0.85 -1.48 1.90
N MET A 136 -0.14 -0.66 2.66
CA MET A 136 1.21 -0.21 2.34
C MET A 136 2.12 -0.39 3.54
N ASP A 137 3.16 -1.19 3.38
CA ASP A 137 4.18 -1.37 4.42
C ASP A 137 5.41 -0.54 4.04
N GLU A 138 5.64 0.56 4.76
CA GLU A 138 6.76 1.50 4.55
C GLU A 138 7.01 1.84 3.06
N PRO A 139 6.03 2.37 2.32
CA PRO A 139 6.09 2.47 0.85
C PRO A 139 7.22 3.37 0.34
N THR A 140 7.82 4.20 1.20
CA THR A 140 8.94 5.10 0.88
C THR A 140 10.26 4.63 1.47
N GLY A 141 10.28 3.49 2.16
CA GLY A 141 11.47 2.98 2.82
C GLY A 141 12.64 2.73 1.86
N GLY A 142 13.83 3.18 2.23
CA GLY A 142 15.04 2.99 1.44
C GLY A 142 15.17 3.84 0.18
N LEU A 143 14.31 4.84 -0.01
CA LEU A 143 14.40 5.81 -1.11
C LEU A 143 15.04 7.11 -0.63
N ASP A 144 15.72 7.81 -1.55
CA ASP A 144 16.25 9.15 -1.30
C ASP A 144 15.11 10.14 -1.02
N VAL A 145 15.36 11.17 -0.19
CA VAL A 145 14.36 12.15 0.26
C VAL A 145 13.59 12.79 -0.91
N SER A 146 14.29 13.16 -1.99
CA SER A 146 13.64 13.76 -3.17
C SER A 146 12.73 12.78 -3.92
N VAL A 147 13.09 11.50 -3.95
CA VAL A 147 12.29 10.42 -4.56
C VAL A 147 11.11 10.08 -3.67
N GLN A 148 11.28 10.09 -2.34
CA GLN A 148 10.20 9.91 -1.36
C GLN A 148 9.12 10.97 -1.54
N ALA A 149 9.49 12.27 -1.56
CA ALA A 149 8.54 13.36 -1.70
C ALA A 149 7.66 13.21 -2.95
N ARG A 150 8.28 12.92 -4.11
CA ARG A 150 7.54 12.70 -5.36
C ARG A 150 6.63 11.47 -5.29
N LEU A 151 7.08 10.39 -4.65
CA LEU A 151 6.27 9.18 -4.50
C LEU A 151 5.05 9.42 -3.60
N LEU A 152 5.22 10.21 -2.53
CA LEU A 152 4.13 10.58 -1.62
C LEU A 152 3.08 11.45 -2.31
N ASP A 153 3.51 12.45 -3.10
CA ASP A 153 2.60 13.28 -3.90
C ASP A 153 1.81 12.43 -4.90
N LEU A 154 2.49 11.51 -5.59
CA LEU A 154 1.87 10.56 -6.51
C LEU A 154 0.82 9.70 -5.78
N LEU A 155 1.18 9.08 -4.66
CA LEU A 155 0.26 8.25 -3.87
C LEU A 155 -0.96 9.04 -3.39
N ARG A 156 -0.75 10.26 -2.89
CA ARG A 156 -1.83 11.16 -2.46
C ARG A 156 -2.78 11.46 -3.59
N GLY A 157 -2.24 11.74 -4.79
CA GLY A 157 -3.03 11.98 -6.00
C GLY A 157 -3.87 10.76 -6.37
N LEU A 158 -3.25 9.59 -6.47
CA LEU A 158 -3.92 8.34 -6.86
C LEU A 158 -5.00 7.92 -5.85
N VAL A 159 -4.71 7.98 -4.54
CA VAL A 159 -5.69 7.65 -3.49
C VAL A 159 -6.94 8.52 -3.59
N ARG A 160 -6.76 9.84 -3.80
CA ARG A 160 -7.89 10.78 -3.94
C ARG A 160 -8.66 10.58 -5.24
N GLU A 161 -7.96 10.49 -6.37
CA GLU A 161 -8.57 10.32 -7.69
C GLU A 161 -9.41 9.04 -7.77
N MET A 162 -8.90 7.94 -7.23
CA MET A 162 -9.56 6.64 -7.27
C MET A 162 -10.56 6.43 -6.13
N GLY A 163 -10.65 7.34 -5.15
CA GLY A 163 -11.49 7.16 -3.97
C GLY A 163 -11.10 5.96 -3.11
N LEU A 164 -9.81 5.64 -3.02
CA LEU A 164 -9.29 4.48 -2.30
C LEU A 164 -9.28 4.73 -0.79
N SER A 165 -9.55 3.67 -0.02
CA SER A 165 -9.10 3.60 1.37
C SER A 165 -7.67 3.10 1.43
N ALA A 166 -6.84 3.68 2.30
CA ALA A 166 -5.46 3.27 2.48
C ALA A 166 -5.13 2.99 3.95
N ILE A 167 -4.42 1.90 4.22
CA ILE A 167 -3.80 1.62 5.52
C ILE A 167 -2.29 1.62 5.29
N ILE A 168 -1.60 2.56 5.93
CA ILE A 168 -0.17 2.78 5.73
C ILE A 168 0.56 2.52 7.05
N VAL A 169 1.53 1.65 7.02
CA VAL A 169 2.50 1.47 8.10
C VAL A 169 3.74 2.29 7.76
N THR A 170 4.15 3.15 8.66
CA THR A 170 5.39 3.93 8.55
C THR A 170 5.91 4.31 9.93
N HIS A 171 7.19 4.61 10.02
CA HIS A 171 7.82 5.21 11.19
C HIS A 171 8.12 6.71 10.96
N ASP A 172 7.82 7.24 9.77
CA ASP A 172 8.05 8.63 9.42
C ASP A 172 6.78 9.47 9.67
N LEU A 173 6.83 10.36 10.65
CA LEU A 173 5.71 11.23 11.01
C LEU A 173 5.40 12.28 9.93
N ALA A 174 6.36 12.65 9.09
CA ALA A 174 6.11 13.52 7.94
C ALA A 174 5.22 12.82 6.90
N VAL A 175 5.46 11.53 6.65
CA VAL A 175 4.60 10.70 5.78
C VAL A 175 3.19 10.61 6.36
N VAL A 176 3.07 10.37 7.67
CA VAL A 176 1.77 10.32 8.36
C VAL A 176 1.01 11.64 8.19
N ARG A 177 1.64 12.78 8.48
CA ARG A 177 1.01 14.10 8.37
C ARG A 177 0.55 14.43 6.95
N LEU A 178 1.26 13.94 5.94
CA LEU A 178 0.96 14.20 4.54
C LEU A 178 -0.17 13.33 4.00
N LEU A 179 -0.26 12.07 4.42
CA LEU A 179 -1.12 11.07 3.78
C LEU A 179 -2.30 10.60 4.63
N ALA A 180 -2.21 10.64 5.96
CA ALA A 180 -3.18 10.01 6.83
C ALA A 180 -4.16 10.99 7.45
N ASP A 181 -5.46 10.73 7.35
CA ASP A 181 -6.50 11.48 8.06
C ASP A 181 -6.57 11.06 9.54
N ARG A 182 -6.27 9.79 9.82
CA ARG A 182 -6.28 9.22 11.17
C ARG A 182 -5.00 8.47 11.44
N LEU A 183 -4.54 8.55 12.68
CA LEU A 183 -3.33 7.91 13.16
C LEU A 183 -3.64 6.91 14.28
N MET A 184 -2.96 5.78 14.23
CA MET A 184 -2.91 4.78 15.29
C MET A 184 -1.46 4.57 15.71
N VAL A 185 -1.12 4.85 16.96
CA VAL A 185 0.21 4.65 17.52
C VAL A 185 0.27 3.29 18.19
N MET A 186 1.29 2.51 17.85
CA MET A 186 1.50 1.18 18.41
C MET A 186 2.82 1.10 19.18
N LYS A 187 2.77 0.44 20.34
CA LYS A 187 3.94 0.11 21.17
C LYS A 187 3.78 -1.30 21.74
N ASP A 188 4.82 -2.12 21.65
CA ASP A 188 4.87 -3.48 22.25
C ASP A 188 3.62 -4.33 21.92
N GLY A 189 3.16 -4.28 20.67
CA GLY A 189 1.98 -5.02 20.19
C GLY A 189 0.63 -4.41 20.57
N HIS A 190 0.61 -3.28 21.28
CA HIS A 190 -0.63 -2.64 21.71
C HIS A 190 -0.85 -1.30 21.00
N VAL A 191 -2.13 -0.99 20.74
CA VAL A 191 -2.53 0.37 20.35
C VAL A 191 -2.55 1.24 21.59
N VAL A 192 -1.69 2.25 21.64
CA VAL A 192 -1.54 3.14 22.80
C VAL A 192 -2.27 4.47 22.61
N GLU A 193 -2.43 4.92 21.37
CA GLU A 193 -3.19 6.12 21.05
C GLU A 193 -3.79 6.05 19.65
N THR A 194 -4.96 6.65 19.45
CA THR A 194 -5.62 6.75 18.14
C THR A 194 -6.47 8.01 18.07
N GLY A 195 -6.47 8.68 16.91
CA GLY A 195 -7.24 9.91 16.71
C GLY A 195 -7.11 10.45 15.29
N LEU A 196 -7.55 11.69 15.10
CA LEU A 196 -7.22 12.44 13.90
C LEU A 196 -5.73 12.73 13.89
N THR A 197 -5.11 12.69 12.73
CA THR A 197 -3.64 12.84 12.60
C THR A 197 -3.15 14.13 13.26
N ASP A 198 -3.79 15.28 12.97
CA ASP A 198 -3.38 16.55 13.53
C ASP A 198 -3.55 16.57 15.06
N GLN A 199 -4.65 16.00 15.60
CA GLN A 199 -4.85 15.88 17.03
C GLN A 199 -3.73 15.11 17.72
N VAL A 200 -3.42 13.90 17.21
CA VAL A 200 -2.42 13.02 17.82
C VAL A 200 -1.01 13.58 17.68
N LEU A 201 -0.71 14.32 16.60
CA LEU A 201 0.62 14.88 16.36
C LEU A 201 0.82 16.23 17.06
N ASP A 202 -0.24 17.05 17.20
CA ASP A 202 -0.10 18.40 17.79
C ASP A 202 -0.40 18.42 19.29
N ASP A 203 -1.25 17.50 19.80
CA ASP A 203 -1.58 17.37 21.23
C ASP A 203 -1.62 15.88 21.67
N PRO A 204 -0.48 15.16 21.61
CA PRO A 204 -0.40 13.76 21.99
C PRO A 204 -0.69 13.56 23.49
N GLN A 205 -1.60 12.63 23.80
CA GLN A 205 -2.03 12.36 25.17
C GLN A 205 -1.22 11.24 25.83
N HIS A 206 -0.76 10.25 25.05
CA HIS A 206 0.03 9.15 25.60
C HIS A 206 1.53 9.50 25.65
N GLY A 207 2.20 9.22 26.79
CA GLY A 207 3.61 9.58 26.99
C GLY A 207 4.58 9.04 25.93
N TYR A 208 4.29 7.87 25.35
CA TYR A 208 5.08 7.33 24.24
C TYR A 208 4.88 8.14 22.94
N THR A 209 3.66 8.60 22.67
CA THR A 209 3.38 9.45 21.50
C THR A 209 4.06 10.80 21.65
N GLN A 210 4.04 11.39 22.87
CA GLN A 210 4.76 12.62 23.18
C GLN A 210 6.26 12.49 22.92
N LEU A 211 6.85 11.36 23.32
CA LEU A 211 8.26 11.06 23.05
C LEU A 211 8.54 10.96 21.54
N LEU A 212 7.67 10.26 20.78
CA LEU A 212 7.84 10.13 19.32
C LEU A 212 7.77 11.49 18.61
N VAL A 213 6.77 12.30 18.93
CA VAL A 213 6.59 13.62 18.31
C VAL A 213 7.74 14.55 18.66
N SER A 214 8.16 14.59 19.94
CA SER A 214 9.27 15.45 20.37
C SER A 214 10.61 15.07 19.73
N SER A 215 10.82 13.79 19.42
CA SER A 215 12.06 13.32 18.79
C SER A 215 12.22 13.81 17.33
N VAL A 216 11.11 14.14 16.65
CA VAL A 216 11.13 14.63 15.25
C VAL A 216 11.29 16.16 15.19
N LEU A 217 10.86 16.89 16.23
CA LEU A 217 10.95 18.34 16.29
C LEU A 217 12.36 18.87 16.64
N GLN A 218 13.33 17.98 16.93
CA GLN A 218 14.71 18.33 17.31
C GLN A 218 15.72 18.26 16.15
N VAL A 219 15.27 18.14 14.87
CA VAL A 219 16.14 18.08 13.69
C VAL A 219 16.01 19.35 12.84
#